data_398afba039e169b699dc657d362f6bbe
#
_entry.id   398afba039e169b699dc657d362f6bbe
#
_cell.length_a   1.000
_cell.length_b   1.000
_cell.length_c   1.000
_cell.angle_alpha   90.00
_cell.angle_beta   90.00
_cell.angle_gamma   90.00
#
_symmetry.space_group_name_H-M   'P 1'
#
loop_
_entity.id
_entity.type
_entity.pdbx_description
1 polymer ?
#
loop_
_entity_poly.entity_id
_entity_poly.type
_entity_poly.pdbx_seq_one_letter_code
_entity_poly.pdbx_strand_id
1 'polypeptide(L)'
;MTNLSTDLHDVEKIIVLDYGSQYNQLISRRIREIGVFSELKSHKISADEVRAINPVGIVLSGGPNSVYEEGSFDIDPEIFELGIPILGICYGMQLLTHKLGGKVVPAGDAGNREYGQSELTLTESSALFAGTPDKQLVLMSHGDAVTEIPADFIRTGTSADCPFASIENPDKKIYGIQFHPEVRHSVHGYDILRNFALNICGAKGDWTMDNFIDMQIKKIRETVGVKRVLLGLSGGVDSSVVGVLLQKAIGDQLICIFVDHGLLRKGEADQVMEMLGGKFGLNIVKADAAKRFLDKLAGVSDPEKKRKIIGNEFVYVFDDEASKLKDVKFLAQGTLYTDVIESGTDTAQTIKSHHNVGGLPEDMQFELVEPLNTLYKDEVRALGTELGMPDHIVWRQPFPGPGLAIRVMGEITEEKLETVRESDAILREEIAKAGLDRDIWQYFTVNTGVRSVGVMGDGRTYDYTIAIRAITSIDGMTADFAKIPWEVLQKISVRIVNEVDHVNRIVYDITSKPPATVEWE
;
A
#
# COMPACT_ATOMS: atom_id res chain seq x y z
N MET A 1 16.26 -21.53 -1.56
CA MET A 1 15.71 -20.62 -0.53
C MET A 1 14.24 -20.92 -0.43
N THR A 2 13.81 -21.58 0.63
CA THR A 2 12.39 -21.83 0.90
C THR A 2 11.82 -20.54 1.43
N ASN A 3 11.18 -19.78 0.53
CA ASN A 3 10.42 -18.57 0.91
C ASN A 3 9.18 -19.06 1.66
N LEU A 4 9.09 -18.85 2.96
CA LEU A 4 7.94 -19.18 3.78
C LEU A 4 6.85 -18.12 3.52
N SER A 5 6.31 -18.15 2.28
CA SER A 5 5.10 -17.38 1.96
C SER A 5 3.97 -17.87 2.86
N THR A 6 3.12 -16.96 3.27
CA THR A 6 1.92 -17.28 4.05
C THR A 6 1.06 -18.24 3.24
N ASP A 7 1.07 -19.51 3.60
CA ASP A 7 0.24 -20.52 2.95
C ASP A 7 -1.19 -20.38 3.45
N LEU A 8 -2.04 -19.72 2.67
CA LEU A 8 -3.46 -19.49 2.95
C LEU A 8 -4.34 -20.54 2.28
N HIS A 9 -3.84 -21.79 2.14
CA HIS A 9 -4.61 -22.87 1.51
C HIS A 9 -5.97 -23.11 2.16
N ASP A 10 -6.05 -22.98 3.48
CA ASP A 10 -7.28 -23.22 4.24
C ASP A 10 -8.24 -22.01 4.32
N VAL A 11 -7.84 -20.84 3.79
CA VAL A 11 -8.68 -19.63 3.79
C VAL A 11 -9.55 -19.60 2.55
N GLU A 12 -10.86 -19.45 2.73
CA GLU A 12 -11.78 -19.23 1.61
C GLU A 12 -11.38 -17.96 0.86
N LYS A 13 -11.28 -18.07 -0.47
CA LYS A 13 -10.75 -16.97 -1.28
C LYS A 13 -11.47 -16.79 -2.60
N ILE A 14 -11.50 -15.54 -3.05
CA ILE A 14 -11.86 -15.18 -4.41
C ILE A 14 -10.57 -14.80 -5.15
N ILE A 15 -10.31 -15.40 -6.30
CA ILE A 15 -9.17 -15.01 -7.14
C ILE A 15 -9.60 -13.95 -8.15
N VAL A 16 -8.74 -12.98 -8.39
CA VAL A 16 -8.92 -11.94 -9.41
C VAL A 16 -7.89 -12.21 -10.51
N LEU A 17 -8.35 -12.53 -11.71
CA LEU A 17 -7.48 -12.72 -12.87
C LEU A 17 -7.15 -11.36 -13.47
N ASP A 18 -5.86 -11.08 -13.59
CA ASP A 18 -5.34 -9.80 -14.04
C ASP A 18 -5.19 -9.75 -15.56
N TYR A 19 -6.01 -8.91 -16.18
CA TYR A 19 -5.97 -8.61 -17.62
C TYR A 19 -5.36 -7.20 -17.90
N GLY A 20 -4.51 -6.69 -17.00
CA GLY A 20 -3.81 -5.42 -17.18
C GLY A 20 -4.62 -4.18 -16.79
N SER A 21 -5.68 -4.33 -16.01
CA SER A 21 -6.44 -3.20 -15.47
C SER A 21 -5.63 -2.42 -14.44
N GLN A 22 -5.66 -1.09 -14.52
CA GLN A 22 -5.16 -0.24 -13.44
C GLN A 22 -5.97 -0.38 -12.13
N TYR A 23 -7.13 -1.03 -12.15
CA TYR A 23 -8.03 -1.22 -11.00
C TYR A 23 -8.02 -2.65 -10.44
N ASN A 24 -7.19 -3.57 -10.94
CA ASN A 24 -7.14 -4.97 -10.48
C ASN A 24 -6.89 -5.10 -8.97
N GLN A 25 -5.94 -4.34 -8.43
CA GLN A 25 -5.68 -4.30 -6.99
C GLN A 25 -6.86 -3.72 -6.20
N LEU A 26 -7.59 -2.76 -6.78
CA LEU A 26 -8.76 -2.17 -6.14
C LEU A 26 -9.92 -3.17 -6.04
N ILE A 27 -10.12 -4.02 -7.07
CA ILE A 27 -11.09 -5.11 -7.01
C ILE A 27 -10.77 -6.04 -5.83
N SER A 28 -9.51 -6.49 -5.74
CA SER A 28 -9.07 -7.36 -4.64
C SER A 28 -9.27 -6.70 -3.27
N ARG A 29 -8.92 -5.42 -3.11
CA ARG A 29 -9.11 -4.68 -1.86
C ARG A 29 -10.59 -4.56 -1.47
N ARG A 30 -11.49 -4.27 -2.44
CA ARG A 30 -12.93 -4.20 -2.17
C ARG A 30 -13.51 -5.52 -1.69
N ILE A 31 -13.06 -6.64 -2.26
CA ILE A 31 -13.47 -7.98 -1.80
C ILE A 31 -12.97 -8.23 -0.37
N ARG A 32 -11.75 -7.80 -0.03
CA ARG A 32 -11.22 -7.92 1.35
C ARG A 32 -11.93 -7.01 2.35
N GLU A 33 -12.33 -5.81 1.96
CA GLU A 33 -13.17 -4.92 2.76
C GLU A 33 -14.55 -5.55 3.09
N ILE A 34 -15.03 -6.46 2.24
CA ILE A 34 -16.27 -7.25 2.47
C ILE A 34 -16.03 -8.39 3.49
N GLY A 35 -14.80 -8.67 3.83
CA GLY A 35 -14.42 -9.74 4.74
C GLY A 35 -14.08 -11.05 4.04
N VAL A 36 -13.78 -11.04 2.75
CA VAL A 36 -13.38 -12.23 1.98
C VAL A 36 -11.95 -12.07 1.50
N PHE A 37 -11.09 -13.05 1.78
CA PHE A 37 -9.73 -13.00 1.27
C PHE A 37 -9.71 -13.05 -0.26
N SER A 38 -8.84 -12.26 -0.86
CA SER A 38 -8.72 -12.17 -2.31
C SER A 38 -7.27 -11.98 -2.73
N GLU A 39 -6.87 -12.62 -3.81
CA GLU A 39 -5.53 -12.52 -4.38
C GLU A 39 -5.56 -12.35 -5.89
N LEU A 40 -4.57 -11.63 -6.42
CA LEU A 40 -4.37 -11.46 -7.85
C LEU A 40 -3.64 -12.67 -8.41
N LYS A 41 -4.09 -13.15 -9.57
CA LYS A 41 -3.46 -14.21 -10.35
C LYS A 41 -3.27 -13.77 -11.79
N SER A 42 -2.24 -14.30 -12.44
CA SER A 42 -2.04 -14.08 -13.88
C SER A 42 -3.24 -14.62 -14.68
N HIS A 43 -3.63 -13.91 -15.74
CA HIS A 43 -4.62 -14.40 -16.71
C HIS A 43 -4.20 -15.72 -17.40
N LYS A 44 -2.91 -16.09 -17.35
CA LYS A 44 -2.35 -17.33 -17.91
C LYS A 44 -2.57 -18.56 -17.02
N ILE A 45 -3.23 -18.39 -15.87
CA ILE A 45 -3.51 -19.51 -14.96
C ILE A 45 -4.35 -20.58 -15.67
N SER A 46 -3.96 -21.84 -15.49
CA SER A 46 -4.71 -22.97 -16.04
C SER A 46 -5.89 -23.38 -15.15
N ALA A 47 -6.86 -24.09 -15.73
CA ALA A 47 -7.98 -24.65 -14.97
C ALA A 47 -7.51 -25.61 -13.86
N ASP A 48 -6.41 -26.36 -14.07
CA ASP A 48 -5.85 -27.26 -13.07
C ASP A 48 -5.26 -26.48 -11.88
N GLU A 49 -4.59 -25.37 -12.12
CA GLU A 49 -4.10 -24.49 -11.06
C GLU A 49 -5.26 -23.86 -10.28
N VAL A 50 -6.33 -23.46 -10.97
CA VAL A 50 -7.56 -22.96 -10.32
C VAL A 50 -8.19 -24.05 -9.44
N ARG A 51 -8.28 -25.30 -9.93
CA ARG A 51 -8.76 -26.44 -9.11
C ARG A 51 -7.89 -26.65 -7.87
N ALA A 52 -6.57 -26.55 -8.01
CA ALA A 52 -5.63 -26.70 -6.88
C ALA A 52 -5.80 -25.58 -5.83
N ILE A 53 -6.08 -24.34 -6.26
CA ILE A 53 -6.36 -23.21 -5.37
C ILE A 53 -7.72 -23.38 -4.68
N ASN A 54 -8.70 -23.99 -5.37
CA ASN A 54 -10.08 -24.20 -4.91
C ASN A 54 -10.75 -22.89 -4.42
N PRO A 55 -10.82 -21.83 -5.25
CA PRO A 55 -11.44 -20.58 -4.85
C PRO A 55 -12.97 -20.71 -4.79
N VAL A 56 -13.62 -19.92 -3.93
CA VAL A 56 -15.09 -19.85 -3.85
C VAL A 56 -15.70 -18.99 -4.97
N GLY A 57 -14.88 -18.17 -5.65
CA GLY A 57 -15.29 -17.35 -6.78
C GLY A 57 -14.10 -16.84 -7.59
N ILE A 58 -14.37 -16.41 -8.82
CA ILE A 58 -13.38 -15.88 -9.75
C ILE A 58 -13.89 -14.53 -10.28
N VAL A 59 -13.01 -13.52 -10.29
CA VAL A 59 -13.30 -12.24 -10.94
C VAL A 59 -12.34 -12.07 -12.12
N LEU A 60 -12.88 -11.80 -13.30
CA LEU A 60 -12.12 -11.40 -14.48
C LEU A 60 -12.04 -9.87 -14.48
N SER A 61 -10.86 -9.31 -14.34
CA SER A 61 -10.68 -7.84 -14.25
C SER A 61 -10.94 -7.14 -15.59
N GLY A 62 -10.95 -5.82 -15.58
CA GLY A 62 -10.84 -5.01 -16.78
C GLY A 62 -9.48 -5.17 -17.46
N GLY A 63 -9.32 -4.59 -18.64
CA GLY A 63 -8.06 -4.59 -19.39
C GLY A 63 -8.06 -3.56 -20.52
N PRO A 64 -6.88 -3.22 -21.06
CA PRO A 64 -6.73 -2.20 -22.10
C PRO A 64 -6.97 -2.71 -23.53
N ASN A 65 -7.03 -4.03 -23.72
CA ASN A 65 -7.07 -4.68 -25.04
C ASN A 65 -8.52 -4.88 -25.53
N SER A 66 -8.66 -5.11 -26.83
CA SER A 66 -9.90 -5.60 -27.45
C SER A 66 -9.82 -7.13 -27.62
N VAL A 67 -10.91 -7.84 -27.25
CA VAL A 67 -10.94 -9.32 -27.21
C VAL A 67 -10.76 -9.99 -28.58
N TYR A 68 -10.91 -9.25 -29.66
CA TYR A 68 -10.76 -9.74 -31.04
C TYR A 68 -9.41 -9.36 -31.67
N GLU A 69 -8.54 -8.64 -30.97
CA GLU A 69 -7.20 -8.28 -31.45
C GLU A 69 -6.22 -9.43 -31.29
N GLU A 70 -5.31 -9.58 -32.26
CA GLU A 70 -4.22 -10.55 -32.18
C GLU A 70 -3.28 -10.23 -31.02
N GLY A 71 -3.03 -11.21 -30.13
CA GLY A 71 -2.22 -11.02 -28.93
C GLY A 71 -2.98 -10.41 -27.73
N SER A 72 -4.31 -10.29 -27.81
CA SER A 72 -5.14 -9.93 -26.65
C SER A 72 -5.00 -10.96 -25.54
N PHE A 73 -5.25 -10.52 -24.31
CA PHE A 73 -5.25 -11.43 -23.16
C PHE A 73 -6.37 -12.46 -23.29
N ASP A 74 -6.05 -13.69 -22.95
CA ASP A 74 -6.97 -14.82 -23.07
C ASP A 74 -7.17 -15.53 -21.72
N ILE A 75 -8.09 -16.49 -21.68
CA ILE A 75 -8.42 -17.33 -20.54
C ILE A 75 -8.46 -18.81 -20.99
N ASP A 76 -8.02 -19.71 -20.12
CA ASP A 76 -8.27 -21.14 -20.31
C ASP A 76 -9.79 -21.41 -20.27
N PRO A 77 -10.40 -21.85 -21.40
CA PRO A 77 -11.85 -22.01 -21.50
C PRO A 77 -12.40 -23.06 -20.51
N GLU A 78 -11.60 -24.01 -20.06
CA GLU A 78 -12.02 -25.00 -19.07
C GLU A 78 -12.37 -24.35 -17.71
N ILE A 79 -11.92 -23.12 -17.43
CA ILE A 79 -12.27 -22.38 -16.23
C ILE A 79 -13.78 -22.14 -16.15
N PHE A 80 -14.46 -21.91 -17.28
CA PHE A 80 -15.92 -21.72 -17.30
C PHE A 80 -16.72 -23.00 -16.97
N GLU A 81 -16.07 -24.16 -17.03
CA GLU A 81 -16.70 -25.49 -16.77
C GLU A 81 -16.41 -25.97 -15.33
N LEU A 82 -15.68 -25.22 -14.52
CA LEU A 82 -15.33 -25.62 -13.13
C LEU A 82 -16.51 -25.55 -12.16
N GLY A 83 -17.62 -24.89 -12.54
CA GLY A 83 -18.77 -24.69 -11.66
C GLY A 83 -18.53 -23.67 -10.53
N ILE A 84 -17.44 -22.94 -10.61
CA ILE A 84 -17.10 -21.84 -9.68
C ILE A 84 -17.79 -20.57 -10.17
N PRO A 85 -18.44 -19.77 -9.30
CA PRO A 85 -19.02 -18.49 -9.68
C PRO A 85 -18.01 -17.55 -10.33
N ILE A 86 -18.38 -16.90 -11.45
CA ILE A 86 -17.50 -16.00 -12.20
C ILE A 86 -18.18 -14.65 -12.37
N LEU A 87 -17.44 -13.55 -12.11
CA LEU A 87 -17.83 -12.18 -12.41
C LEU A 87 -16.83 -11.55 -13.38
N GLY A 88 -17.26 -11.24 -14.61
CA GLY A 88 -16.49 -10.45 -15.57
C GLY A 88 -16.77 -8.97 -15.45
N ILE A 89 -15.72 -8.16 -15.31
CA ILE A 89 -15.79 -6.70 -15.19
C ILE A 89 -15.17 -6.08 -16.45
N CYS A 90 -15.89 -5.23 -17.17
CA CYS A 90 -15.45 -4.48 -18.33
C CYS A 90 -14.84 -5.44 -19.40
N TYR A 91 -13.51 -5.45 -19.60
CA TYR A 91 -12.85 -6.42 -20.49
C TYR A 91 -13.19 -7.86 -20.11
N GLY A 92 -13.23 -8.20 -18.81
CA GLY A 92 -13.60 -9.54 -18.36
C GLY A 92 -15.00 -9.96 -18.77
N MET A 93 -15.98 -9.04 -18.81
CA MET A 93 -17.30 -9.30 -19.38
C MET A 93 -17.23 -9.51 -20.89
N GLN A 94 -16.48 -8.72 -21.61
CA GLN A 94 -16.31 -8.86 -23.04
C GLN A 94 -15.63 -10.20 -23.40
N LEU A 95 -14.61 -10.59 -22.64
CA LEU A 95 -13.88 -11.84 -22.81
C LEU A 95 -14.79 -13.06 -22.59
N LEU A 96 -15.54 -13.12 -21.49
CA LEU A 96 -16.48 -14.22 -21.25
C LEU A 96 -17.58 -14.27 -22.32
N THR A 97 -18.08 -13.11 -22.76
CA THR A 97 -19.07 -13.04 -23.86
C THR A 97 -18.51 -13.62 -25.14
N HIS A 98 -17.31 -13.21 -25.53
CA HIS A 98 -16.64 -13.72 -26.74
C HIS A 98 -16.37 -15.22 -26.69
N LYS A 99 -15.86 -15.72 -25.56
CA LYS A 99 -15.53 -17.14 -25.37
C LYS A 99 -16.74 -18.05 -25.31
N LEU A 100 -17.87 -17.55 -24.82
CA LEU A 100 -19.12 -18.33 -24.71
C LEU A 100 -20.05 -18.16 -25.91
N GLY A 101 -19.57 -17.57 -27.03
CA GLY A 101 -20.26 -17.54 -28.31
C GLY A 101 -21.12 -16.30 -28.55
N GLY A 102 -21.00 -15.27 -27.75
CA GLY A 102 -21.56 -13.94 -28.03
C GLY A 102 -20.64 -13.12 -28.94
N LYS A 103 -20.98 -11.83 -29.14
CA LYS A 103 -20.26 -10.94 -30.06
C LYS A 103 -19.90 -9.62 -29.40
N VAL A 104 -18.65 -9.24 -29.56
CA VAL A 104 -18.08 -7.96 -29.12
C VAL A 104 -17.54 -7.24 -30.34
N VAL A 105 -17.82 -5.95 -30.46
CA VAL A 105 -17.38 -5.12 -31.59
C VAL A 105 -16.88 -3.75 -31.09
N PRO A 106 -16.06 -3.04 -31.90
CA PRO A 106 -15.70 -1.66 -31.59
C PRO A 106 -16.95 -0.77 -31.44
N ALA A 107 -16.94 0.15 -30.51
CA ALA A 107 -18.07 1.06 -30.26
C ALA A 107 -18.49 1.85 -31.50
N GLY A 108 -17.56 2.18 -32.41
CA GLY A 108 -17.88 2.83 -33.69
C GLY A 108 -18.84 2.03 -34.59
N ASP A 109 -18.92 0.73 -34.41
CA ASP A 109 -19.81 -0.18 -35.15
C ASP A 109 -21.10 -0.52 -34.36
N ALA A 110 -21.14 -0.25 -33.05
CA ALA A 110 -22.24 -0.64 -32.17
C ALA A 110 -22.91 0.51 -31.42
N GLY A 111 -22.40 1.72 -31.52
CA GLY A 111 -22.88 2.88 -30.76
C GLY A 111 -21.74 3.81 -30.34
N ASN A 112 -21.91 4.52 -29.25
CA ASN A 112 -20.92 5.46 -28.73
C ASN A 112 -19.99 4.78 -27.70
N ARG A 113 -18.78 5.32 -27.58
CA ARG A 113 -17.89 4.99 -26.45
C ARG A 113 -18.48 5.60 -25.18
N GLU A 114 -18.38 4.89 -24.07
CA GLU A 114 -18.80 5.43 -22.78
C GLU A 114 -17.59 5.60 -21.85
N TYR A 115 -17.33 6.86 -21.50
CA TYR A 115 -16.32 7.24 -20.51
C TYR A 115 -16.94 8.20 -19.49
N GLY A 116 -16.91 7.84 -18.21
CA GLY A 116 -17.46 8.63 -17.14
C GLY A 116 -18.66 7.98 -16.46
N GLN A 117 -19.39 8.77 -15.67
CA GLN A 117 -20.60 8.27 -14.99
C GLN A 117 -21.77 8.18 -15.97
N SER A 118 -22.43 7.01 -15.95
CA SER A 118 -23.65 6.71 -16.70
C SER A 118 -24.73 6.16 -15.77
N GLU A 119 -26.00 6.38 -16.12
CA GLU A 119 -27.13 5.78 -15.41
C GLU A 119 -27.34 4.35 -15.91
N LEU A 120 -27.10 3.36 -15.02
CA LEU A 120 -27.51 1.96 -15.22
C LEU A 120 -29.00 1.85 -14.90
N THR A 121 -29.76 1.20 -15.79
CA THR A 121 -31.15 0.82 -15.54
C THR A 121 -31.24 -0.71 -15.54
N LEU A 122 -31.70 -1.31 -14.45
CA LEU A 122 -31.94 -2.74 -14.35
C LEU A 122 -33.18 -3.13 -15.17
N THR A 123 -33.09 -4.24 -15.90
CA THR A 123 -34.15 -4.74 -16.79
C THR A 123 -34.81 -6.01 -16.27
N GLU A 124 -34.10 -6.76 -15.44
CA GLU A 124 -34.53 -8.02 -14.84
C GLU A 124 -34.01 -8.12 -13.41
N SER A 125 -34.68 -8.93 -12.59
CA SER A 125 -34.23 -9.24 -11.24
C SER A 125 -32.97 -10.11 -11.27
N SER A 126 -31.96 -9.73 -10.52
CA SER A 126 -30.68 -10.44 -10.44
C SER A 126 -30.18 -10.53 -8.99
N ALA A 127 -29.60 -11.68 -8.63
CA ALA A 127 -28.94 -11.84 -7.34
C ALA A 127 -27.75 -10.88 -7.18
N LEU A 128 -27.10 -10.52 -8.28
CA LEU A 128 -25.96 -9.58 -8.28
C LEU A 128 -26.38 -8.17 -7.83
N PHE A 129 -27.59 -7.73 -8.16
CA PHE A 129 -28.11 -6.40 -7.83
C PHE A 129 -29.10 -6.40 -6.66
N ALA A 130 -29.16 -7.48 -5.88
CA ALA A 130 -30.07 -7.56 -4.74
C ALA A 130 -29.89 -6.39 -3.76
N GLY A 131 -30.97 -5.66 -3.50
CA GLY A 131 -30.96 -4.51 -2.57
C GLY A 131 -30.41 -3.21 -3.14
N THR A 132 -30.01 -3.18 -4.42
CA THR A 132 -29.65 -1.91 -5.10
C THR A 132 -30.85 -1.30 -5.82
N PRO A 133 -30.87 0.02 -6.08
CA PRO A 133 -31.94 0.66 -6.84
C PRO A 133 -31.97 0.19 -8.31
N ASP A 134 -33.17 0.19 -8.93
CA ASP A 134 -33.32 -0.12 -10.35
C ASP A 134 -32.57 0.84 -11.28
N LYS A 135 -32.36 2.08 -10.81
CA LYS A 135 -31.55 3.11 -11.49
C LYS A 135 -30.45 3.58 -10.57
N GLN A 136 -29.21 3.52 -11.07
CA GLN A 136 -28.05 3.87 -10.27
C GLN A 136 -26.90 4.37 -11.14
N LEU A 137 -26.06 5.26 -10.59
CA LEU A 137 -24.87 5.77 -11.28
C LEU A 137 -23.72 4.79 -11.18
N VAL A 138 -23.13 4.49 -12.33
CA VAL A 138 -21.97 3.60 -12.48
C VAL A 138 -20.89 4.27 -13.32
N LEU A 139 -19.61 3.86 -13.13
CA LEU A 139 -18.52 4.33 -13.96
C LEU A 139 -18.34 3.43 -15.17
N MET A 140 -18.57 3.97 -16.36
CA MET A 140 -18.24 3.34 -17.63
C MET A 140 -16.84 3.78 -18.10
N SER A 141 -16.08 2.86 -18.66
CA SER A 141 -14.77 3.15 -19.26
C SER A 141 -14.44 2.10 -20.32
N HIS A 142 -15.13 2.18 -21.48
CA HIS A 142 -14.94 1.20 -22.54
C HIS A 142 -15.09 1.81 -23.93
N GLY A 143 -14.30 1.23 -24.87
CA GLY A 143 -14.34 1.54 -26.29
C GLY A 143 -14.97 0.44 -27.13
N ASP A 144 -15.21 -0.75 -26.57
CA ASP A 144 -15.84 -1.89 -27.20
C ASP A 144 -17.18 -2.20 -26.54
N ALA A 145 -18.10 -2.80 -27.27
CA ALA A 145 -19.44 -3.10 -26.78
C ALA A 145 -19.86 -4.53 -27.14
N VAL A 146 -20.57 -5.16 -26.21
CA VAL A 146 -21.30 -6.41 -26.47
C VAL A 146 -22.52 -6.09 -27.32
N THR A 147 -22.66 -6.78 -28.47
CA THR A 147 -23.81 -6.64 -29.38
C THR A 147 -24.70 -7.87 -29.41
N GLU A 148 -24.16 -9.02 -29.10
CA GLU A 148 -24.90 -10.28 -28.98
C GLU A 148 -24.42 -11.02 -27.73
N ILE A 149 -25.33 -11.40 -26.85
CA ILE A 149 -25.03 -12.18 -25.65
C ILE A 149 -25.03 -13.70 -25.99
N PRO A 150 -24.29 -14.52 -25.24
CA PRO A 150 -24.38 -15.97 -25.43
C PRO A 150 -25.81 -16.48 -25.25
N ALA A 151 -26.18 -17.58 -25.94
CA ALA A 151 -27.56 -18.06 -26.03
C ALA A 151 -28.24 -18.33 -24.68
N ASP A 152 -27.47 -18.76 -23.69
CA ASP A 152 -27.96 -19.14 -22.35
C ASP A 152 -27.90 -17.97 -21.35
N PHE A 153 -27.60 -16.73 -21.82
CA PHE A 153 -27.51 -15.56 -20.97
C PHE A 153 -28.75 -14.69 -21.09
N ILE A 154 -29.05 -13.99 -20.00
CA ILE A 154 -30.09 -12.95 -19.96
C ILE A 154 -29.44 -11.58 -19.73
N ARG A 155 -30.09 -10.54 -20.27
CA ARG A 155 -29.71 -9.15 -20.00
C ARG A 155 -30.37 -8.70 -18.71
N THR A 156 -29.56 -8.19 -17.76
CA THR A 156 -30.06 -7.70 -16.48
C THR A 156 -29.92 -6.21 -16.30
N GLY A 157 -29.17 -5.51 -17.18
CA GLY A 157 -29.01 -4.06 -17.11
C GLY A 157 -28.60 -3.44 -18.44
N THR A 158 -28.97 -2.15 -18.60
CA THR A 158 -28.68 -1.32 -19.78
C THR A 158 -28.31 0.09 -19.35
N SER A 159 -27.51 0.80 -20.16
CA SER A 159 -27.34 2.26 -20.11
C SER A 159 -27.84 2.90 -21.40
N ALA A 160 -27.72 4.22 -21.52
CA ALA A 160 -28.13 4.95 -22.72
C ALA A 160 -27.40 4.50 -23.98
N ASP A 161 -26.10 4.22 -23.88
CA ASP A 161 -25.22 3.85 -24.99
C ASP A 161 -24.75 2.39 -24.94
N CYS A 162 -25.03 1.64 -23.86
CA CYS A 162 -24.66 0.22 -23.70
C CYS A 162 -25.91 -0.65 -23.51
N PRO A 163 -26.39 -1.35 -24.57
CA PRO A 163 -27.58 -2.19 -24.51
C PRO A 163 -27.41 -3.40 -23.56
N PHE A 164 -26.20 -3.86 -23.36
CA PHE A 164 -25.84 -4.98 -22.48
C PHE A 164 -24.85 -4.52 -21.42
N ALA A 165 -25.26 -3.58 -20.54
CA ALA A 165 -24.43 -3.09 -19.45
C ALA A 165 -24.27 -4.13 -18.33
N SER A 166 -25.18 -5.12 -18.25
CA SER A 166 -25.06 -6.29 -17.38
C SER A 166 -25.78 -7.49 -18.00
N ILE A 167 -25.13 -8.66 -17.89
CA ILE A 167 -25.64 -9.95 -18.37
C ILE A 167 -25.34 -11.04 -17.34
N GLU A 168 -26.13 -12.11 -17.34
CA GLU A 168 -25.87 -13.25 -16.45
C GLU A 168 -26.39 -14.57 -17.01
N ASN A 169 -25.76 -15.65 -16.57
CA ASN A 169 -26.27 -17.00 -16.61
C ASN A 169 -26.35 -17.53 -15.16
N PRO A 170 -27.51 -17.43 -14.50
CA PRO A 170 -27.65 -17.80 -13.09
C PRO A 170 -27.45 -19.29 -12.83
N ASP A 171 -27.78 -20.16 -13.80
CA ASP A 171 -27.62 -21.63 -13.68
C ASP A 171 -26.13 -22.00 -13.61
N LYS A 172 -25.29 -21.35 -14.42
CA LYS A 172 -23.83 -21.51 -14.42
C LYS A 172 -23.13 -20.60 -13.42
N LYS A 173 -23.84 -19.69 -12.77
CA LYS A 173 -23.31 -18.65 -11.88
C LYS A 173 -22.25 -17.77 -12.56
N ILE A 174 -22.46 -17.41 -13.82
CA ILE A 174 -21.58 -16.53 -14.59
C ILE A 174 -22.27 -15.18 -14.78
N TYR A 175 -21.59 -14.12 -14.37
CA TYR A 175 -22.08 -12.74 -14.38
C TYR A 175 -21.11 -11.84 -15.14
N GLY A 176 -21.63 -10.87 -15.87
CA GLY A 176 -20.83 -9.88 -16.58
C GLY A 176 -21.39 -8.48 -16.39
N ILE A 177 -20.54 -7.52 -16.10
CA ILE A 177 -20.87 -6.10 -16.00
C ILE A 177 -19.87 -5.28 -16.80
N GLN A 178 -20.36 -4.30 -17.56
CA GLN A 178 -19.50 -3.46 -18.40
C GLN A 178 -18.85 -2.31 -17.62
N PHE A 179 -19.43 -1.93 -16.52
CA PHE A 179 -18.95 -0.86 -15.63
C PHE A 179 -18.02 -1.36 -14.54
N HIS A 180 -17.36 -0.44 -13.86
CA HIS A 180 -16.41 -0.69 -12.78
C HIS A 180 -17.05 -0.54 -11.40
N PRO A 181 -17.43 -1.63 -10.70
CA PRO A 181 -18.05 -1.56 -9.37
C PRO A 181 -17.06 -1.21 -8.27
N GLU A 182 -15.76 -1.45 -8.50
CA GLU A 182 -14.68 -1.25 -7.53
C GLU A 182 -14.39 0.21 -7.22
N VAL A 183 -14.76 1.14 -8.10
CA VAL A 183 -14.46 2.57 -7.96
C VAL A 183 -15.59 3.33 -7.27
N ARG A 184 -15.25 4.43 -6.58
CA ARG A 184 -16.22 5.26 -5.82
C ARG A 184 -17.32 5.90 -6.69
N HIS A 185 -17.05 6.09 -7.99
CA HIS A 185 -18.02 6.67 -8.94
C HIS A 185 -19.18 5.72 -9.27
N SER A 186 -19.06 4.42 -8.97
CA SER A 186 -20.15 3.46 -8.99
C SER A 186 -20.79 3.41 -7.60
N VAL A 187 -21.92 4.12 -7.43
CA VAL A 187 -22.49 4.46 -6.11
C VAL A 187 -22.81 3.20 -5.29
N HIS A 188 -23.35 2.15 -5.92
CA HIS A 188 -23.66 0.85 -5.29
C HIS A 188 -22.66 -0.26 -5.65
N GLY A 189 -21.47 0.09 -6.13
CA GLY A 189 -20.45 -0.88 -6.54
C GLY A 189 -20.03 -1.82 -5.42
N TYR A 190 -19.94 -1.31 -4.19
CA TYR A 190 -19.65 -2.14 -3.01
C TYR A 190 -20.75 -3.19 -2.75
N ASP A 191 -22.02 -2.81 -2.86
CA ASP A 191 -23.15 -3.73 -2.65
C ASP A 191 -23.17 -4.84 -3.72
N ILE A 192 -22.86 -4.50 -4.98
CA ILE A 192 -22.75 -5.45 -6.09
C ILE A 192 -21.63 -6.46 -5.81
N LEU A 193 -20.42 -6.02 -5.46
CA LEU A 193 -19.31 -6.91 -5.12
C LEU A 193 -19.63 -7.75 -3.87
N ARG A 194 -20.32 -7.19 -2.88
CA ARG A 194 -20.76 -7.90 -1.69
C ARG A 194 -21.77 -9.00 -2.04
N ASN A 195 -22.73 -8.71 -2.90
CA ASN A 195 -23.70 -9.72 -3.37
C ASN A 195 -22.99 -10.86 -4.10
N PHE A 196 -22.01 -10.53 -4.96
CA PHE A 196 -21.20 -11.57 -5.62
C PHE A 196 -20.44 -12.41 -4.59
N ALA A 197 -19.68 -11.79 -3.69
CA ALA A 197 -18.82 -12.49 -2.76
C ALA A 197 -19.59 -13.32 -1.72
N LEU A 198 -20.60 -12.74 -1.07
CA LEU A 198 -21.30 -13.41 0.04
C LEU A 198 -22.51 -14.22 -0.42
N ASN A 199 -23.35 -13.66 -1.32
CA ASN A 199 -24.62 -14.32 -1.68
C ASN A 199 -24.44 -15.32 -2.81
N ILE A 200 -23.65 -15.01 -3.85
CA ILE A 200 -23.46 -15.86 -5.02
C ILE A 200 -22.34 -16.88 -4.79
N CYS A 201 -21.16 -16.44 -4.33
CA CYS A 201 -20.05 -17.32 -4.01
C CYS A 201 -20.27 -18.07 -2.69
N GLY A 202 -21.11 -17.56 -1.79
CA GLY A 202 -21.38 -18.15 -0.48
C GLY A 202 -20.21 -18.08 0.49
N ALA A 203 -19.31 -17.10 0.31
CA ALA A 203 -18.18 -16.91 1.21
C ALA A 203 -18.65 -16.51 2.61
N LYS A 204 -17.92 -16.94 3.67
CA LYS A 204 -18.30 -16.72 5.07
C LYS A 204 -18.10 -15.29 5.56
N GLY A 205 -17.22 -14.52 4.90
CA GLY A 205 -16.90 -13.18 5.36
C GLY A 205 -16.05 -13.15 6.63
N ASP A 206 -15.18 -14.13 6.80
CA ASP A 206 -14.36 -14.35 7.99
C ASP A 206 -12.92 -13.83 7.88
N TRP A 207 -12.58 -13.15 6.79
CA TRP A 207 -11.33 -12.44 6.65
C TRP A 207 -11.34 -11.18 7.53
N THR A 208 -10.95 -11.35 8.80
CA THR A 208 -10.82 -10.29 9.81
C THR A 208 -9.41 -10.28 10.37
N MET A 209 -8.98 -9.14 10.92
CA MET A 209 -7.62 -9.06 11.48
C MET A 209 -7.46 -9.91 12.74
N ASP A 210 -8.50 -10.14 13.50
CA ASP A 210 -8.48 -11.06 14.65
C ASP A 210 -8.21 -12.51 14.21
N ASN A 211 -8.98 -13.00 13.23
CA ASN A 211 -8.75 -14.33 12.65
C ASN A 211 -7.35 -14.43 12.00
N PHE A 212 -6.90 -13.36 11.35
CA PHE A 212 -5.56 -13.30 10.78
C PHE A 212 -4.47 -13.42 11.84
N ILE A 213 -4.61 -12.72 12.98
CA ILE A 213 -3.66 -12.82 14.11
C ILE A 213 -3.53 -14.26 14.59
N ASP A 214 -4.65 -14.92 14.85
CA ASP A 214 -4.66 -16.29 15.37
C ASP A 214 -4.00 -17.27 14.39
N MET A 215 -4.33 -17.15 13.11
CA MET A 215 -3.74 -17.94 12.04
C MET A 215 -2.22 -17.71 11.94
N GLN A 216 -1.78 -16.45 11.94
CA GLN A 216 -0.37 -16.10 11.84
C GLN A 216 0.44 -16.54 13.06
N ILE A 217 -0.10 -16.39 14.27
CA ILE A 217 0.55 -16.87 15.50
C ILE A 217 0.80 -18.38 15.42
N LYS A 218 -0.21 -19.17 15.01
CA LYS A 218 -0.06 -20.61 14.85
C LYS A 218 1.05 -20.93 13.86
N LYS A 219 1.01 -20.32 12.68
CA LYS A 219 1.99 -20.54 11.62
C LYS A 219 3.41 -20.14 12.01
N ILE A 220 3.58 -18.97 12.62
CA ILE A 220 4.87 -18.49 13.11
C ILE A 220 5.47 -19.49 14.10
N ARG A 221 4.67 -20.00 15.05
CA ARG A 221 5.11 -21.00 16.04
C ARG A 221 5.53 -22.31 15.39
N GLU A 222 4.78 -22.80 14.42
CA GLU A 222 5.10 -24.02 13.67
C GLU A 222 6.40 -23.87 12.88
N THR A 223 6.59 -22.71 12.23
CA THR A 223 7.76 -22.41 11.42
C THR A 223 9.02 -22.22 12.26
N VAL A 224 8.93 -21.38 13.27
CA VAL A 224 10.10 -20.96 14.09
C VAL A 224 10.53 -22.06 15.06
N GLY A 225 9.57 -22.83 15.60
CA GLY A 225 9.83 -23.84 16.62
C GLY A 225 10.55 -23.23 17.83
N VAL A 226 11.72 -23.76 18.15
CA VAL A 226 12.54 -23.29 19.30
C VAL A 226 13.68 -22.33 18.90
N LYS A 227 13.72 -21.90 17.64
CA LYS A 227 14.77 -21.04 17.12
C LYS A 227 14.48 -19.56 17.38
N ARG A 228 15.51 -18.72 17.18
CA ARG A 228 15.38 -17.27 17.33
C ARG A 228 15.12 -16.59 15.99
N VAL A 229 14.38 -15.49 16.06
CA VAL A 229 14.04 -14.60 14.94
C VAL A 229 14.69 -13.24 15.20
N LEU A 230 15.34 -12.69 14.19
CA LEU A 230 15.89 -11.34 14.18
C LEU A 230 14.94 -10.43 13.39
N LEU A 231 14.71 -9.23 13.87
CA LEU A 231 13.92 -8.20 13.18
C LEU A 231 14.70 -6.88 13.17
N GLY A 232 14.89 -6.31 11.98
CA GLY A 232 15.29 -4.92 11.82
C GLY A 232 14.13 -3.99 12.12
N LEU A 233 14.20 -3.25 13.21
CA LEU A 233 13.13 -2.35 13.65
C LEU A 233 13.44 -0.93 13.19
N SER A 234 12.71 -0.45 12.18
CA SER A 234 12.89 0.91 11.64
C SER A 234 12.10 1.98 12.39
N GLY A 235 11.22 1.60 13.32
CA GLY A 235 10.22 2.49 13.92
C GLY A 235 9.06 2.86 12.99
N GLY A 236 9.04 2.38 11.74
CA GLY A 236 7.89 2.49 10.84
C GLY A 236 6.75 1.56 11.25
N VAL A 237 5.55 1.80 10.68
CA VAL A 237 4.34 1.02 11.00
C VAL A 237 4.57 -0.48 10.77
N ASP A 238 5.09 -0.87 9.60
CA ASP A 238 5.18 -2.27 9.20
C ASP A 238 6.11 -3.07 10.11
N SER A 239 7.35 -2.58 10.33
CA SER A 239 8.29 -3.23 11.24
C SER A 239 7.78 -3.30 12.68
N SER A 240 7.03 -2.28 13.12
CA SER A 240 6.43 -2.25 14.45
C SER A 240 5.30 -3.28 14.60
N VAL A 241 4.43 -3.40 13.58
CA VAL A 241 3.35 -4.43 13.56
C VAL A 241 3.95 -5.83 13.50
N VAL A 242 4.96 -6.07 12.66
CA VAL A 242 5.71 -7.35 12.64
C VAL A 242 6.28 -7.66 14.02
N GLY A 243 6.93 -6.68 14.66
CA GLY A 243 7.53 -6.85 15.98
C GLY A 243 6.49 -7.26 17.04
N VAL A 244 5.37 -6.55 17.11
CA VAL A 244 4.29 -6.83 18.08
C VAL A 244 3.64 -8.19 17.81
N LEU A 245 3.38 -8.54 16.54
CA LEU A 245 2.82 -9.83 16.15
C LEU A 245 3.77 -11.00 16.52
N LEU A 246 5.07 -10.86 16.19
CA LEU A 246 6.07 -11.86 16.55
C LEU A 246 6.25 -11.97 18.06
N GLN A 247 6.26 -10.85 18.80
CA GLN A 247 6.32 -10.87 20.25
C GLN A 247 5.16 -11.66 20.86
N LYS A 248 3.94 -11.46 20.35
CA LYS A 248 2.74 -12.22 20.76
C LYS A 248 2.85 -13.71 20.40
N ALA A 249 3.50 -14.04 19.29
CA ALA A 249 3.64 -15.43 18.84
C ALA A 249 4.73 -16.20 19.56
N ILE A 250 5.94 -15.66 19.69
CA ILE A 250 7.17 -16.37 20.09
C ILE A 250 7.93 -15.74 21.27
N GLY A 251 7.45 -14.60 21.81
CA GLY A 251 8.03 -13.97 23.01
C GLY A 251 9.53 -13.72 22.92
N ASP A 252 10.29 -14.21 23.89
CA ASP A 252 11.74 -14.00 24.03
C ASP A 252 12.61 -14.59 22.91
N GLN A 253 12.03 -15.36 21.99
CA GLN A 253 12.73 -15.83 20.80
C GLN A 253 12.92 -14.71 19.75
N LEU A 254 12.14 -13.62 19.86
CA LEU A 254 12.30 -12.42 19.04
C LEU A 254 13.41 -11.53 19.58
N ILE A 255 14.32 -11.11 18.71
CA ILE A 255 15.33 -10.09 18.99
C ILE A 255 15.15 -8.99 17.93
N CYS A 256 14.99 -7.77 18.36
CA CYS A 256 14.88 -6.60 17.48
C CYS A 256 16.18 -5.79 17.53
N ILE A 257 16.68 -5.36 16.37
CA ILE A 257 17.76 -4.37 16.28
C ILE A 257 17.17 -3.05 15.80
N PHE A 258 17.32 -2.02 16.60
CA PHE A 258 16.95 -0.64 16.27
C PHE A 258 18.20 0.20 16.09
N VAL A 259 18.43 0.74 14.89
CA VAL A 259 19.61 1.56 14.58
C VAL A 259 19.26 3.03 14.73
N ASP A 260 19.85 3.69 15.73
CA ASP A 260 19.82 5.14 15.86
C ASP A 260 20.96 5.75 15.04
N HIS A 261 20.65 6.13 13.81
CA HIS A 261 21.60 6.69 12.85
C HIS A 261 21.78 8.21 12.96
N GLY A 262 21.19 8.84 13.98
CA GLY A 262 21.31 10.29 14.19
C GLY A 262 20.49 11.18 13.22
N LEU A 263 19.75 10.59 12.29
CA LEU A 263 18.91 11.28 11.29
C LEU A 263 17.41 11.09 11.57
N LEU A 264 17.08 10.65 12.78
CA LEU A 264 15.70 10.48 13.24
C LEU A 264 15.06 11.83 13.61
N ARG A 265 13.73 11.86 13.66
CA ARG A 265 12.97 12.98 14.19
C ARG A 265 13.26 13.21 15.67
N LYS A 266 12.90 14.38 16.18
CA LYS A 266 13.02 14.72 17.61
C LYS A 266 12.35 13.69 18.50
N GLY A 267 13.10 13.09 19.43
CA GLY A 267 12.59 12.13 20.42
C GLY A 267 12.11 10.79 19.85
N GLU A 268 12.33 10.50 18.57
CA GLU A 268 11.80 9.32 17.91
C GLU A 268 12.40 8.01 18.45
N ALA A 269 13.70 7.98 18.69
CA ALA A 269 14.36 6.80 19.25
C ALA A 269 13.81 6.44 20.63
N ASP A 270 13.62 7.43 21.50
CA ASP A 270 13.07 7.23 22.85
C ASP A 270 11.62 6.75 22.80
N GLN A 271 10.80 7.33 21.91
CA GLN A 271 9.42 6.89 21.70
C GLN A 271 9.33 5.42 21.23
N VAL A 272 10.21 5.00 20.33
CA VAL A 272 10.26 3.60 19.87
C VAL A 272 10.64 2.67 21.02
N MET A 273 11.68 3.02 21.80
CA MET A 273 12.15 2.23 22.93
C MET A 273 11.11 2.12 24.04
N GLU A 274 10.47 3.23 24.41
CA GLU A 274 9.43 3.26 25.45
C GLU A 274 8.19 2.47 25.03
N MET A 275 7.72 2.68 23.79
CA MET A 275 6.50 2.07 23.32
C MET A 275 6.69 0.57 23.03
N LEU A 276 7.64 0.22 22.18
CA LEU A 276 7.79 -1.17 21.73
C LEU A 276 8.53 -2.01 22.78
N GLY A 277 9.60 -1.48 23.37
CA GLY A 277 10.31 -2.16 24.44
C GLY A 277 9.56 -2.13 25.76
N GLY A 278 9.05 -0.99 26.18
CA GLY A 278 8.37 -0.83 27.46
C GLY A 278 6.95 -1.42 27.48
N LYS A 279 6.05 -0.90 26.61
CA LYS A 279 4.63 -1.29 26.63
C LYS A 279 4.36 -2.68 26.02
N PHE A 280 5.02 -3.00 24.90
CA PHE A 280 4.81 -4.27 24.20
C PHE A 280 5.86 -5.33 24.55
N GLY A 281 6.87 -5.01 25.34
CA GLY A 281 7.85 -5.96 25.86
C GLY A 281 8.78 -6.56 24.81
N LEU A 282 9.03 -5.86 23.67
CA LEU A 282 9.97 -6.32 22.67
C LEU A 282 11.40 -6.27 23.21
N ASN A 283 12.18 -7.33 22.97
CA ASN A 283 13.61 -7.35 23.26
C ASN A 283 14.37 -6.56 22.18
N ILE A 284 14.69 -5.29 22.47
CA ILE A 284 15.29 -4.36 21.50
C ILE A 284 16.75 -4.07 21.87
N VAL A 285 17.65 -4.37 20.94
CA VAL A 285 19.03 -3.93 20.95
C VAL A 285 19.10 -2.59 20.22
N LYS A 286 19.30 -1.49 20.95
CA LYS A 286 19.51 -0.18 20.36
C LYS A 286 20.99 -0.03 19.98
N ALA A 287 21.28 0.11 18.68
CA ALA A 287 22.60 0.42 18.15
C ALA A 287 22.72 1.94 18.01
N ASP A 288 23.54 2.58 18.86
CA ASP A 288 23.86 3.99 18.73
C ASP A 288 24.97 4.17 17.68
N ALA A 289 24.57 4.56 16.49
CA ALA A 289 25.44 4.70 15.33
C ALA A 289 25.48 6.15 14.78
N ALA A 290 24.88 7.13 15.49
CA ALA A 290 24.73 8.50 15.00
C ALA A 290 26.05 9.08 14.51
N LYS A 291 27.10 8.98 15.29
CA LYS A 291 28.44 9.49 14.92
C LYS A 291 28.97 8.80 13.65
N ARG A 292 28.79 7.49 13.52
CA ARG A 292 29.28 6.69 12.39
C ARG A 292 28.63 7.12 11.06
N PHE A 293 27.33 7.42 11.08
CA PHE A 293 26.60 7.93 9.90
C PHE A 293 27.00 9.37 9.57
N LEU A 294 27.01 10.26 10.55
CA LEU A 294 27.31 11.67 10.34
C LEU A 294 28.76 11.88 9.85
N ASP A 295 29.73 11.13 10.38
CA ASP A 295 31.12 11.19 9.90
C ASP A 295 31.24 10.82 8.40
N LYS A 296 30.48 9.83 7.94
CA LYS A 296 30.48 9.43 6.52
C LYS A 296 29.70 10.38 5.59
N LEU A 297 28.78 11.13 6.14
CA LEU A 297 27.99 12.12 5.40
C LEU A 297 28.66 13.51 5.35
N ALA A 298 29.75 13.72 6.10
CA ALA A 298 30.47 14.99 6.11
C ALA A 298 30.97 15.36 4.69
N GLY A 299 30.65 16.56 4.24
CA GLY A 299 31.00 17.04 2.89
C GLY A 299 30.17 16.47 1.75
N VAL A 300 29.17 15.62 2.02
CA VAL A 300 28.32 15.01 1.00
C VAL A 300 27.07 15.86 0.79
N SER A 301 26.93 16.41 -0.44
CA SER A 301 25.78 17.23 -0.83
C SER A 301 24.88 16.60 -1.88
N ASP A 302 25.33 15.57 -2.57
CA ASP A 302 24.56 14.86 -3.60
C ASP A 302 23.52 13.91 -2.96
N PRO A 303 22.23 14.02 -3.31
CA PRO A 303 21.16 13.24 -2.69
C PRO A 303 21.32 11.72 -2.85
N GLU A 304 21.73 11.27 -4.05
CA GLU A 304 21.89 9.84 -4.31
C GLU A 304 23.10 9.26 -3.56
N LYS A 305 24.18 10.04 -3.39
CA LYS A 305 25.30 9.64 -2.54
C LYS A 305 24.88 9.55 -1.08
N LYS A 306 24.10 10.52 -0.57
CA LYS A 306 23.54 10.43 0.79
C LYS A 306 22.76 9.14 0.99
N ARG A 307 21.82 8.83 0.07
CA ARG A 307 21.00 7.62 0.12
C ARG A 307 21.84 6.34 0.13
N LYS A 308 22.84 6.25 -0.75
CA LYS A 308 23.75 5.09 -0.84
C LYS A 308 24.59 4.92 0.42
N ILE A 309 25.17 5.99 0.95
CA ILE A 309 25.97 5.95 2.18
C ILE A 309 25.11 5.46 3.34
N ILE A 310 23.92 6.05 3.52
CA ILE A 310 23.01 5.72 4.61
C ILE A 310 22.55 4.26 4.49
N GLY A 311 22.13 3.83 3.29
CA GLY A 311 21.68 2.46 3.07
C GLY A 311 22.77 1.43 3.36
N ASN A 312 23.99 1.63 2.84
CA ASN A 312 25.10 0.73 3.07
C ASN A 312 25.50 0.68 4.54
N GLU A 313 25.57 1.86 5.19
CA GLU A 313 25.96 1.94 6.58
C GLU A 313 24.95 1.30 7.51
N PHE A 314 23.66 1.43 7.18
CA PHE A 314 22.60 0.75 7.92
C PHE A 314 22.81 -0.77 7.92
N VAL A 315 23.12 -1.34 6.75
CA VAL A 315 23.41 -2.77 6.63
C VAL A 315 24.62 -3.16 7.48
N TYR A 316 25.72 -2.43 7.40
CA TYR A 316 26.92 -2.73 8.19
C TYR A 316 26.68 -2.67 9.71
N VAL A 317 25.93 -1.66 10.19
CA VAL A 317 25.57 -1.57 11.62
C VAL A 317 24.69 -2.73 12.03
N PHE A 318 23.72 -3.09 11.19
CA PHE A 318 22.83 -4.22 11.44
C PHE A 318 23.62 -5.53 11.53
N ASP A 319 24.55 -5.76 10.59
CA ASP A 319 25.42 -6.95 10.56
C ASP A 319 26.34 -7.01 11.78
N ASP A 320 26.94 -5.88 12.16
CA ASP A 320 27.79 -5.78 13.35
C ASP A 320 27.02 -6.19 14.63
N GLU A 321 25.75 -5.81 14.75
CA GLU A 321 24.91 -6.20 15.88
C GLU A 321 24.41 -7.65 15.76
N ALA A 322 23.98 -8.05 14.57
CA ALA A 322 23.49 -9.42 14.31
C ALA A 322 24.59 -10.49 14.57
N SER A 323 25.84 -10.18 14.21
CA SER A 323 26.98 -11.09 14.41
C SER A 323 27.30 -11.39 15.89
N LYS A 324 26.88 -10.53 16.81
CA LYS A 324 27.04 -10.74 18.27
C LYS A 324 26.01 -11.73 18.82
N LEU A 325 24.92 -12.00 18.06
CA LEU A 325 23.84 -12.86 18.48
C LEU A 325 24.10 -14.32 18.10
N LYS A 326 23.72 -15.23 18.98
CA LYS A 326 23.88 -16.68 18.76
C LYS A 326 22.52 -17.33 18.52
N ASP A 327 22.50 -18.41 17.76
CA ASP A 327 21.33 -19.26 17.52
C ASP A 327 20.16 -18.56 16.80
N VAL A 328 20.44 -17.50 16.04
CA VAL A 328 19.48 -16.85 15.18
C VAL A 328 19.41 -17.62 13.85
N LYS A 329 18.23 -18.09 13.50
CA LYS A 329 18.00 -18.82 12.24
C LYS A 329 17.16 -18.04 11.26
N PHE A 330 16.28 -17.18 11.73
CA PHE A 330 15.30 -16.47 10.91
C PHE A 330 15.52 -14.96 10.93
N LEU A 331 15.28 -14.32 9.78
CA LEU A 331 15.17 -12.87 9.64
C LEU A 331 13.72 -12.51 9.30
N ALA A 332 13.11 -11.67 10.12
CA ALA A 332 11.77 -11.17 9.86
C ALA A 332 11.79 -9.89 9.02
N GLN A 333 10.89 -9.79 8.06
CA GLN A 333 10.71 -8.62 7.20
C GLN A 333 9.26 -8.18 7.14
N GLY A 334 9.04 -6.88 7.00
CA GLY A 334 7.72 -6.26 6.86
C GLY A 334 7.28 -6.11 5.40
N THR A 335 7.59 -7.10 4.55
CA THR A 335 7.15 -7.16 3.15
C THR A 335 5.63 -7.16 3.09
N LEU A 336 5.05 -6.33 2.23
CA LEU A 336 3.61 -6.21 2.00
C LEU A 336 3.18 -6.94 0.73
N TYR A 337 1.88 -7.15 0.56
CA TYR A 337 1.33 -7.79 -0.64
C TYR A 337 1.62 -7.00 -1.91
N THR A 338 1.61 -5.67 -1.86
CA THR A 338 2.02 -4.81 -2.98
C THR A 338 3.45 -5.06 -3.42
N ASP A 339 4.38 -5.23 -2.48
CA ASP A 339 5.79 -5.53 -2.79
C ASP A 339 5.93 -6.89 -3.49
N VAL A 340 5.10 -7.87 -3.08
CA VAL A 340 5.07 -9.22 -3.69
C VAL A 340 4.55 -9.15 -5.12
N ILE A 341 3.46 -8.40 -5.37
CA ILE A 341 2.87 -8.26 -6.71
C ILE A 341 3.86 -7.55 -7.65
N GLU A 342 4.43 -6.44 -7.22
CA GLU A 342 5.40 -5.67 -8.01
C GLU A 342 6.65 -6.49 -8.35
N SER A 343 7.12 -7.37 -7.45
CA SER A 343 8.27 -8.23 -7.71
C SER A 343 7.98 -9.42 -8.61
N GLY A 344 6.71 -9.76 -8.86
CA GLY A 344 6.25 -10.88 -9.69
C GLY A 344 6.02 -10.53 -11.16
N THR A 345 6.12 -9.27 -11.58
CA THR A 345 5.95 -8.85 -12.97
C THR A 345 7.24 -9.01 -13.78
N ASP A 346 7.14 -9.36 -15.07
CA ASP A 346 8.30 -9.58 -15.98
C ASP A 346 9.25 -8.37 -16.09
N THR A 347 8.78 -7.18 -15.71
CA THR A 347 9.55 -5.93 -15.63
C THR A 347 10.29 -5.72 -14.30
N ALA A 348 10.07 -6.55 -13.31
CA ALA A 348 10.48 -6.32 -11.92
C ALA A 348 11.85 -6.92 -11.54
N GLN A 349 12.65 -7.44 -12.47
CA GLN A 349 14.02 -7.90 -12.15
C GLN A 349 14.94 -6.80 -11.58
N THR A 350 14.58 -5.53 -11.77
CA THR A 350 15.39 -4.38 -11.32
C THR A 350 15.04 -3.90 -9.91
N ILE A 351 13.86 -4.23 -9.37
CA ILE A 351 13.36 -3.70 -8.07
C ILE A 351 13.76 -4.59 -6.89
N LYS A 352 14.08 -5.87 -7.13
CA LYS A 352 14.51 -6.84 -6.08
C LYS A 352 15.74 -6.41 -5.27
N SER A 353 16.51 -5.41 -5.73
CA SER A 353 17.74 -4.97 -5.06
C SER A 353 17.55 -3.93 -3.96
N HIS A 354 16.37 -3.29 -3.83
CA HIS A 354 16.18 -2.17 -2.92
C HIS A 354 15.42 -2.48 -1.63
N HIS A 355 14.66 -3.58 -1.57
CA HIS A 355 13.92 -4.00 -0.38
C HIS A 355 14.49 -5.26 0.29
N ASN A 356 15.34 -5.99 -0.39
CA ASN A 356 16.15 -7.00 0.31
C ASN A 356 17.27 -6.30 1.05
N VAL A 357 17.56 -6.76 2.25
CA VAL A 357 18.82 -6.52 2.96
C VAL A 357 19.93 -7.18 2.11
N GLY A 358 20.17 -6.59 0.94
CA GLY A 358 21.16 -6.99 -0.05
C GLY A 358 22.53 -6.47 0.38
N GLY A 359 23.07 -7.05 1.42
CA GLY A 359 24.33 -6.68 2.03
C GLY A 359 24.68 -7.57 3.21
N LEU A 360 23.77 -8.48 3.59
CA LEU A 360 24.13 -9.50 4.59
C LEU A 360 25.28 -10.35 4.04
N PRO A 361 26.34 -10.63 4.83
CA PRO A 361 27.42 -11.51 4.44
C PRO A 361 26.90 -12.83 3.88
N GLU A 362 27.53 -13.34 2.82
CA GLU A 362 27.14 -14.61 2.15
C GLU A 362 27.14 -15.82 3.09
N ASP A 363 27.79 -15.70 4.23
CA ASP A 363 27.89 -16.69 5.29
C ASP A 363 26.75 -16.62 6.33
N MET A 364 25.93 -15.53 6.36
CA MET A 364 24.71 -15.44 7.17
C MET A 364 23.50 -15.93 6.37
N GLN A 365 23.23 -17.23 6.41
CA GLN A 365 22.06 -17.84 5.78
C GLN A 365 20.85 -17.80 6.71
N PHE A 366 20.12 -16.69 6.73
CA PHE A 366 18.83 -16.63 7.40
C PHE A 366 17.69 -17.15 6.50
N GLU A 367 16.77 -17.88 7.11
CA GLU A 367 15.47 -18.14 6.50
C GLU A 367 14.54 -16.93 6.76
N LEU A 368 13.73 -16.54 5.76
CA LEU A 368 12.86 -15.37 5.89
C LEU A 368 11.53 -15.71 6.56
N VAL A 369 11.05 -14.81 7.41
CA VAL A 369 9.70 -14.82 7.99
C VAL A 369 9.02 -13.50 7.62
N GLU A 370 8.01 -13.55 6.76
CA GLU A 370 7.31 -12.39 6.19
C GLU A 370 5.81 -12.45 6.54
N PRO A 371 5.43 -12.14 7.78
CA PRO A 371 4.07 -12.36 8.25
C PRO A 371 3.03 -11.42 7.64
N LEU A 372 3.44 -10.33 6.97
CA LEU A 372 2.55 -9.33 6.36
C LEU A 372 2.48 -9.43 4.83
N ASN A 373 3.16 -10.39 4.19
CA ASN A 373 3.30 -10.46 2.74
C ASN A 373 2.00 -10.72 1.96
N THR A 374 0.91 -10.98 2.65
CA THR A 374 -0.44 -11.14 2.10
C THR A 374 -1.35 -9.95 2.38
N LEU A 375 -0.91 -8.95 3.13
CA LEU A 375 -1.70 -7.80 3.55
C LEU A 375 -1.40 -6.54 2.73
N TYR A 376 -2.45 -5.79 2.43
CA TYR A 376 -2.34 -4.41 1.97
C TYR A 376 -1.99 -3.47 3.14
N LYS A 377 -1.53 -2.26 2.83
CA LYS A 377 -1.10 -1.27 3.84
C LYS A 377 -2.19 -0.88 4.83
N ASP A 378 -3.42 -0.76 4.36
CA ASP A 378 -4.60 -0.49 5.20
C ASP A 378 -4.93 -1.65 6.13
N GLU A 379 -4.81 -2.90 5.64
CA GLU A 379 -4.96 -4.10 6.47
C GLU A 379 -3.87 -4.19 7.55
N VAL A 380 -2.62 -3.81 7.23
CA VAL A 380 -1.53 -3.74 8.23
C VAL A 380 -1.84 -2.73 9.33
N ARG A 381 -2.43 -1.59 8.99
CA ARG A 381 -2.88 -0.61 9.99
C ARG A 381 -4.03 -1.16 10.85
N ALA A 382 -5.01 -1.80 10.22
CA ALA A 382 -6.10 -2.46 10.95
C ALA A 382 -5.55 -3.55 11.89
N LEU A 383 -4.58 -4.35 11.41
CA LEU A 383 -3.88 -5.35 12.23
C LEU A 383 -3.15 -4.71 13.41
N GLY A 384 -2.47 -3.59 13.21
CA GLY A 384 -1.81 -2.85 14.30
C GLY A 384 -2.80 -2.38 15.36
N THR A 385 -3.98 -1.89 14.95
CA THR A 385 -5.06 -1.49 15.86
C THR A 385 -5.58 -2.70 16.65
N GLU A 386 -5.81 -3.84 15.98
CA GLU A 386 -6.28 -5.08 16.62
C GLU A 386 -5.25 -5.66 17.61
N LEU A 387 -3.96 -5.48 17.32
CA LEU A 387 -2.87 -5.81 18.25
C LEU A 387 -2.75 -4.84 19.45
N GLY A 388 -3.61 -3.83 19.54
CA GLY A 388 -3.63 -2.85 20.64
C GLY A 388 -2.57 -1.76 20.53
N MET A 389 -2.03 -1.54 19.34
CA MET A 389 -1.07 -0.46 19.09
C MET A 389 -1.80 0.89 19.07
N PRO A 390 -1.23 1.93 19.68
CA PRO A 390 -1.88 3.24 19.70
C PRO A 390 -1.89 3.92 18.33
N ASP A 391 -2.91 4.71 18.09
CA ASP A 391 -3.19 5.39 16.83
C ASP A 391 -2.01 6.20 16.28
N HIS A 392 -1.28 6.90 17.13
CA HIS A 392 -0.14 7.72 16.70
C HIS A 392 1.04 6.91 16.12
N ILE A 393 1.06 5.58 16.34
CA ILE A 393 2.01 4.65 15.71
C ILE A 393 1.40 4.07 14.45
N VAL A 394 0.18 3.52 14.54
CA VAL A 394 -0.51 2.85 13.42
C VAL A 394 -0.76 3.80 12.25
N TRP A 395 -1.14 5.05 12.56
CA TRP A 395 -1.47 6.06 11.57
C TRP A 395 -0.32 7.06 11.31
N ARG A 396 0.85 6.73 11.78
CA ARG A 396 2.02 7.53 11.52
C ARG A 396 2.21 7.76 10.02
N GLN A 397 2.49 9.03 9.65
CA GLN A 397 2.82 9.35 8.28
C GLN A 397 4.13 8.68 7.83
N PRO A 398 4.32 8.41 6.54
CA PRO A 398 5.55 7.85 6.01
C PRO A 398 6.78 8.66 6.46
N PHE A 399 7.88 7.95 6.73
CA PHE A 399 9.17 8.55 7.00
C PHE A 399 10.22 7.84 6.15
N PRO A 400 11.00 8.57 5.35
CA PRO A 400 11.91 7.95 4.40
C PRO A 400 13.06 7.22 5.11
N GLY A 401 13.58 6.16 4.48
CA GLY A 401 14.72 5.39 5.03
C GLY A 401 15.96 6.24 5.33
N PRO A 402 16.33 7.23 4.48
CA PRO A 402 17.45 8.15 4.80
C PRO A 402 17.15 9.14 5.94
N GLY A 403 15.96 9.12 6.51
CA GLY A 403 15.59 10.01 7.60
C GLY A 403 15.60 11.49 7.21
N LEU A 404 16.03 12.35 8.13
CA LEU A 404 16.12 13.79 7.90
C LEU A 404 17.23 14.20 6.93
N ALA A 405 18.11 13.28 6.49
CA ALA A 405 19.19 13.59 5.56
C ALA A 405 18.72 14.21 4.24
N ILE A 406 17.56 13.74 3.72
CA ILE A 406 16.96 14.23 2.47
C ILE A 406 16.02 15.42 2.69
N ARG A 407 15.97 15.94 3.90
CA ARG A 407 15.28 17.19 4.27
C ARG A 407 16.26 18.30 4.67
N VAL A 408 17.55 18.05 4.51
CA VAL A 408 18.63 19.03 4.62
C VAL A 408 19.28 19.18 3.26
N MET A 409 18.97 20.28 2.56
CA MET A 409 19.52 20.54 1.23
C MET A 409 21.04 20.76 1.28
N GLY A 410 21.75 20.07 0.37
CA GLY A 410 23.21 20.11 0.33
C GLY A 410 23.87 19.34 1.49
N GLU A 411 25.01 19.81 1.97
CA GLU A 411 25.76 19.17 3.06
C GLU A 411 24.97 19.15 4.37
N ILE A 412 25.02 18.01 5.07
CA ILE A 412 24.41 17.83 6.39
C ILE A 412 25.38 18.34 7.44
N THR A 413 24.93 19.34 8.22
CA THR A 413 25.64 19.82 9.42
C THR A 413 24.74 19.64 10.63
N GLU A 414 25.33 19.58 11.83
CA GLU A 414 24.59 19.48 13.08
C GLU A 414 23.59 20.64 13.22
N GLU A 415 24.01 21.87 12.90
CA GLU A 415 23.17 23.07 12.91
C GLU A 415 21.93 22.93 12.01
N LYS A 416 22.13 22.52 10.74
CA LYS A 416 21.00 22.32 9.80
C LYS A 416 20.08 21.19 10.23
N LEU A 417 20.66 20.10 10.75
CA LEU A 417 19.89 18.95 11.18
C LEU A 417 19.01 19.30 12.39
N GLU A 418 19.54 20.11 13.32
CA GLU A 418 18.78 20.58 14.47
C GLU A 418 17.64 21.51 14.06
N THR A 419 17.88 22.45 13.12
CA THR A 419 16.81 23.31 12.60
C THR A 419 15.66 22.49 12.00
N VAL A 420 15.94 21.39 11.30
CA VAL A 420 14.89 20.52 10.74
C VAL A 420 14.19 19.73 11.84
N ARG A 421 14.90 19.19 12.83
CA ARG A 421 14.29 18.44 13.93
C ARG A 421 13.30 19.28 14.71
N GLU A 422 13.72 20.48 15.11
CA GLU A 422 12.91 21.38 15.91
C GLU A 422 11.72 21.92 15.11
N SER A 423 11.96 22.40 13.89
CA SER A 423 10.88 22.92 13.04
C SER A 423 9.86 21.85 12.64
N ASP A 424 10.30 20.61 12.35
CA ASP A 424 9.40 19.48 12.03
C ASP A 424 8.56 19.09 13.27
N ALA A 425 9.14 19.14 14.47
CA ALA A 425 8.40 18.88 15.70
C ALA A 425 7.28 19.91 15.92
N ILE A 426 7.57 21.20 15.73
CA ILE A 426 6.59 22.29 15.84
C ILE A 426 5.48 22.13 14.78
N LEU A 427 5.86 21.87 13.52
CA LEU A 427 4.89 21.65 12.44
C LEU A 427 3.94 20.51 12.79
N ARG A 428 4.45 19.36 13.22
CA ARG A 428 3.63 18.19 13.57
C ARG A 428 2.70 18.47 14.76
N GLU A 429 3.20 19.18 15.75
CA GLU A 429 2.40 19.55 16.92
C GLU A 429 1.22 20.45 16.53
N GLU A 430 1.45 21.51 15.74
CA GLU A 430 0.39 22.44 15.35
C GLU A 430 -0.62 21.83 14.36
N ILE A 431 -0.18 20.96 13.44
CA ILE A 431 -1.07 20.20 12.55
C ILE A 431 -1.98 19.27 13.38
N ALA A 432 -1.42 18.54 14.36
CA ALA A 432 -2.20 17.67 15.24
C ALA A 432 -3.19 18.46 16.11
N LYS A 433 -2.77 19.61 16.68
CA LYS A 433 -3.68 20.50 17.45
C LYS A 433 -4.83 21.05 16.61
N ALA A 434 -4.60 21.23 15.32
CA ALA A 434 -5.62 21.67 14.37
C ALA A 434 -6.52 20.51 13.88
N GLY A 435 -6.25 19.28 14.25
CA GLY A 435 -7.01 18.07 13.82
C GLY A 435 -6.82 17.73 12.34
N LEU A 436 -5.71 18.15 11.73
CA LEU A 436 -5.43 17.97 10.30
C LEU A 436 -4.50 16.78 10.01
N ASP A 437 -4.00 16.11 11.03
CA ASP A 437 -3.01 15.03 10.94
C ASP A 437 -3.53 13.77 10.22
N ARG A 438 -4.86 13.62 10.09
CA ARG A 438 -5.51 12.53 9.34
C ARG A 438 -5.84 12.91 7.90
N ASP A 439 -6.08 14.20 7.64
CA ASP A 439 -6.48 14.69 6.33
C ASP A 439 -5.28 14.96 5.41
N ILE A 440 -4.12 15.27 6.00
CA ILE A 440 -2.88 15.54 5.28
C ILE A 440 -2.06 14.23 5.20
N TRP A 441 -1.81 13.74 3.99
CA TRP A 441 -1.15 12.47 3.77
C TRP A 441 0.31 12.44 4.28
N GLN A 442 1.08 13.51 3.99
CA GLN A 442 2.43 13.70 4.49
C GLN A 442 2.74 15.19 4.64
N TYR A 443 3.43 15.58 5.70
CA TYR A 443 3.89 16.93 5.96
C TYR A 443 5.20 16.93 6.76
N PHE A 444 6.09 17.86 6.42
CA PHE A 444 7.41 17.96 7.01
C PHE A 444 8.05 19.31 6.71
N THR A 445 9.17 19.61 7.39
CA THR A 445 10.00 20.78 7.12
C THR A 445 11.29 20.38 6.41
N VAL A 446 11.83 21.33 5.62
CA VAL A 446 13.07 21.18 4.87
C VAL A 446 13.96 22.41 5.16
N ASN A 447 15.22 22.18 5.54
CA ASN A 447 16.21 23.24 5.52
C ASN A 447 16.71 23.40 4.07
N THR A 448 16.35 24.52 3.45
CA THR A 448 16.66 24.80 2.04
C THR A 448 18.15 25.05 1.78
N GLY A 449 18.98 25.16 2.82
CA GLY A 449 20.37 25.59 2.72
C GLY A 449 20.54 27.08 2.41
N VAL A 450 19.46 27.78 2.07
CA VAL A 450 19.48 29.21 1.74
C VAL A 450 19.39 30.05 3.00
N ARG A 451 20.32 30.98 3.17
CA ARG A 451 20.27 32.01 4.22
C ARG A 451 19.66 33.28 3.66
N SER A 452 18.87 33.95 4.46
CA SER A 452 18.22 35.20 4.11
C SER A 452 18.40 36.27 5.21
N VAL A 453 18.28 37.51 4.79
CA VAL A 453 18.32 38.65 5.75
C VAL A 453 17.00 38.70 6.51
N GLY A 454 17.09 38.82 7.82
CA GLY A 454 15.98 39.10 8.73
C GLY A 454 16.29 40.27 9.67
N VAL A 455 15.28 40.69 10.40
CA VAL A 455 15.41 41.65 11.50
C VAL A 455 14.72 41.01 12.71
N MET A 456 15.50 40.74 13.76
CA MET A 456 15.01 40.14 14.99
C MET A 456 15.43 41.06 16.15
N GLY A 457 14.45 41.63 16.86
CA GLY A 457 14.70 42.75 17.74
C GLY A 457 15.22 43.94 16.91
N ASP A 458 16.21 44.63 17.43
CA ASP A 458 16.86 45.76 16.73
C ASP A 458 18.09 45.31 15.89
N GLY A 459 18.32 44.01 15.80
CA GLY A 459 19.46 43.40 15.10
C GLY A 459 19.13 42.84 13.75
N ARG A 460 20.07 42.98 12.80
CA ARG A 460 20.01 42.30 11.50
C ARG A 460 20.52 40.87 11.66
N THR A 461 19.75 39.88 11.16
CA THR A 461 20.13 38.46 11.14
C THR A 461 20.38 37.98 9.73
N TYR A 462 21.11 36.86 9.60
CA TYR A 462 21.36 36.17 8.34
C TYR A 462 21.29 34.66 8.58
N ASP A 463 20.07 34.14 8.53
CA ASP A 463 19.72 32.78 8.99
C ASP A 463 19.00 31.98 7.93
N TYR A 464 18.75 30.69 8.19
CA TYR A 464 18.16 29.77 7.24
C TYR A 464 16.67 30.05 6.92
N THR A 465 16.34 29.71 5.71
CA THR A 465 14.95 29.59 5.24
C THR A 465 14.51 28.15 5.37
N ILE A 466 13.44 27.91 6.12
CA ILE A 466 12.79 26.61 6.25
C ILE A 466 11.58 26.56 5.31
N ALA A 467 11.51 25.52 4.48
CA ALA A 467 10.33 25.23 3.67
C ALA A 467 9.43 24.23 4.40
N ILE A 468 8.12 24.48 4.33
CA ILE A 468 7.09 23.52 4.72
C ILE A 468 6.60 22.84 3.46
N ARG A 469 6.62 21.51 3.44
CA ARG A 469 5.99 20.65 2.44
C ARG A 469 4.85 19.91 3.10
N ALA A 470 3.63 20.05 2.56
CA ALA A 470 2.47 19.28 2.99
C ALA A 470 1.62 18.91 1.77
N ILE A 471 1.25 17.65 1.65
CA ILE A 471 0.54 17.12 0.48
C ILE A 471 -0.65 16.26 0.87
N THR A 472 -1.64 16.25 -0.01
CA THR A 472 -2.73 15.29 -0.04
C THR A 472 -2.55 14.35 -1.21
N SER A 473 -2.73 13.05 -0.99
CA SER A 473 -2.63 12.01 -2.01
C SER A 473 -3.50 10.82 -1.62
N ILE A 474 -3.87 10.01 -2.60
CA ILE A 474 -4.57 8.74 -2.38
C ILE A 474 -3.58 7.57 -2.47
N ASP A 475 -2.67 7.62 -3.43
CA ASP A 475 -1.80 6.52 -3.82
C ASP A 475 -0.30 6.86 -3.77
N GLY A 476 0.06 8.13 -3.52
CA GLY A 476 1.43 8.62 -3.55
C GLY A 476 2.00 8.80 -4.96
N MET A 477 1.31 8.38 -6.02
CA MET A 477 1.75 8.56 -7.41
C MET A 477 1.50 9.99 -7.87
N THR A 478 0.32 10.52 -7.57
CA THR A 478 -0.05 11.92 -7.78
C THR A 478 -0.35 12.57 -6.43
N ALA A 479 -0.02 13.84 -6.29
CA ALA A 479 -0.31 14.60 -5.08
C ALA A 479 -0.55 16.06 -5.38
N ASP A 480 -1.41 16.69 -4.60
CA ASP A 480 -1.56 18.15 -4.56
C ASP A 480 -1.08 18.68 -3.21
N PHE A 481 -0.75 19.97 -3.16
CA PHE A 481 -0.39 20.58 -1.88
C PHE A 481 -1.62 20.65 -0.95
N ALA A 482 -1.41 20.42 0.33
CA ALA A 482 -2.48 20.50 1.32
C ALA A 482 -2.87 21.97 1.55
N LYS A 483 -4.17 22.24 1.61
CA LYS A 483 -4.69 23.60 1.89
C LYS A 483 -4.78 23.84 3.40
N ILE A 484 -3.62 23.98 4.05
CA ILE A 484 -3.56 24.28 5.48
C ILE A 484 -4.16 25.68 5.73
N PRO A 485 -5.08 25.86 6.72
CA PRO A 485 -5.62 27.16 7.08
C PRO A 485 -4.51 28.18 7.40
N TRP A 486 -4.69 29.42 6.93
CA TRP A 486 -3.67 30.48 7.10
C TRP A 486 -3.32 30.77 8.55
N GLU A 487 -4.29 30.70 9.47
CA GLU A 487 -4.08 30.86 10.91
C GLU A 487 -3.20 29.76 11.51
N VAL A 488 -3.26 28.53 10.98
CA VAL A 488 -2.38 27.43 11.39
C VAL A 488 -0.98 27.65 10.86
N LEU A 489 -0.83 28.00 9.56
CA LEU A 489 0.46 28.35 8.96
C LEU A 489 1.11 29.53 9.68
N GLN A 490 0.34 30.55 10.07
CA GLN A 490 0.85 31.69 10.82
C GLN A 490 1.40 31.27 12.19
N LYS A 491 0.67 30.40 12.91
CA LYS A 491 1.14 29.88 14.21
C LYS A 491 2.44 29.09 14.06
N ILE A 492 2.49 28.19 13.06
CA ILE A 492 3.69 27.39 12.76
C ILE A 492 4.86 28.31 12.47
N SER A 493 4.68 29.32 11.60
CA SER A 493 5.74 30.26 11.22
C SER A 493 6.25 31.05 12.43
N VAL A 494 5.34 31.60 13.25
CA VAL A 494 5.70 32.37 14.44
C VAL A 494 6.46 31.50 15.45
N ARG A 495 5.98 30.28 15.70
CA ARG A 495 6.64 29.35 16.62
C ARG A 495 8.04 28.97 16.13
N ILE A 496 8.18 28.56 14.86
CA ILE A 496 9.47 28.14 14.32
C ILE A 496 10.49 29.29 14.43
N VAL A 497 10.13 30.51 14.03
CA VAL A 497 11.06 31.65 14.10
C VAL A 497 11.44 32.02 15.54
N ASN A 498 10.55 31.81 16.51
CA ASN A 498 10.79 32.15 17.90
C ASN A 498 11.45 31.04 18.74
N GLU A 499 11.24 29.79 18.37
CA GLU A 499 11.65 28.63 19.17
C GLU A 499 12.84 27.86 18.55
N VAL A 500 13.15 28.10 17.25
CA VAL A 500 14.24 27.40 16.54
C VAL A 500 15.37 28.37 16.20
N ASP A 501 16.54 28.11 16.74
CA ASP A 501 17.73 28.91 16.46
C ASP A 501 18.12 28.88 14.97
N HIS A 502 18.75 29.90 14.47
CA HIS A 502 19.26 30.03 13.09
C HIS A 502 18.18 29.97 11.99
N VAL A 503 16.92 30.31 12.31
CA VAL A 503 15.81 30.37 11.35
C VAL A 503 15.14 31.74 11.41
N ASN A 504 15.04 32.44 10.27
CA ASN A 504 14.38 33.74 10.17
C ASN A 504 13.31 33.82 9.06
N ARG A 505 13.09 32.74 8.29
CA ARG A 505 12.12 32.74 7.20
C ARG A 505 11.48 31.40 7.01
N ILE A 506 10.15 31.39 6.82
CA ILE A 506 9.35 30.22 6.49
C ILE A 506 8.71 30.42 5.12
N VAL A 507 8.74 29.39 4.28
CA VAL A 507 8.06 29.34 2.98
C VAL A 507 7.19 28.08 2.91
N TYR A 508 6.13 28.12 2.11
CA TYR A 508 5.24 26.99 1.88
C TYR A 508 5.34 26.52 0.43
N ASP A 509 5.66 25.25 0.22
CA ASP A 509 5.75 24.65 -1.11
C ASP A 509 4.36 24.23 -1.61
N ILE A 510 3.87 24.95 -2.62
CA ILE A 510 2.54 24.76 -3.25
C ILE A 510 2.60 23.99 -4.57
N THR A 511 3.68 23.24 -4.83
CA THR A 511 3.87 22.51 -6.07
C THR A 511 3.22 21.13 -6.01
N SER A 512 2.43 20.78 -7.03
CA SER A 512 1.85 19.45 -7.18
C SER A 512 2.88 18.39 -7.60
N LYS A 513 2.53 17.11 -7.45
CA LYS A 513 3.28 15.98 -8.01
C LYS A 513 2.42 15.30 -9.11
N PRO A 514 2.85 15.22 -10.39
CA PRO A 514 4.01 15.95 -10.94
C PRO A 514 3.76 17.47 -11.00
N PRO A 515 4.76 18.34 -11.27
CA PRO A 515 6.14 18.02 -11.65
C PRO A 515 7.10 17.79 -10.47
N ALA A 516 6.75 18.26 -9.25
CA ALA A 516 7.60 18.00 -8.09
C ALA A 516 7.51 16.54 -7.61
N THR A 517 8.43 16.16 -6.73
CA THR A 517 8.35 14.92 -5.94
C THR A 517 7.71 15.21 -4.57
N VAL A 518 7.50 14.17 -3.76
CA VAL A 518 7.03 14.35 -2.38
C VAL A 518 8.16 14.91 -1.51
N GLU A 519 9.29 14.19 -1.43
CA GLU A 519 10.49 14.67 -0.75
C GLU A 519 11.27 15.63 -1.67
N TRP A 520 12.09 16.50 -1.10
CA TRP A 520 12.87 17.49 -1.86
C TRP A 520 14.19 16.93 -2.40
N GLU A 521 14.78 15.92 -1.74
CA GLU A 521 15.97 15.18 -2.21
C GLU A 521 15.71 13.68 -2.35
#